data_89e9d3d8194e82d48b45427fc25442ff
#
_entry.id   89e9d3d8194e82d48b45427fc25442ff
#
_cell.length_a   1.000
_cell.length_b   1.000
_cell.length_c   1.000
_cell.angle_alpha   90.00
_cell.angle_beta   90.00
_cell.angle_gamma   90.00
#
_symmetry.space_group_name_H-M   'P 1'
#
loop_
_entity.id
_entity.type
_entity.pdbx_description
1 polymer ?
#
loop_
_entity_poly.entity_id
_entity_poly.type
_entity_poly.pdbx_seq_one_letter_code
_entity_poly.pdbx_strand_id
1 'polypeptide(L)'
;MAIHRNYREHLLKSLQDPQESAAFLEAFLDDSDEVEFFSALMDVTEAQAIVLTMQQELVLHSQLKIFFTQSSTYDFTELLKILAPIGLNLSVPV
;
A
#
# COMPACT_ATOMS: atom_id res chain seq x y z
N MET A 1 7.53 -21.48 13.51
CA MET A 1 6.19 -21.22 14.04
C MET A 1 5.18 -21.06 12.92
N ALA A 2 4.19 -21.90 12.96
CA ALA A 2 3.14 -21.87 11.93
C ALA A 2 2.28 -20.61 11.99
N ILE A 3 2.27 -19.92 13.13
CA ILE A 3 1.42 -18.76 13.35
C ILE A 3 1.71 -17.63 12.37
N HIS A 4 2.97 -17.32 12.14
CA HIS A 4 3.33 -16.23 11.21
C HIS A 4 2.95 -16.55 9.78
N ARG A 5 3.13 -17.79 9.38
CA ARG A 5 2.80 -18.23 8.05
C ARG A 5 1.29 -18.15 7.80
N ASN A 6 0.50 -18.64 8.78
CA ASN A 6 -0.95 -18.58 8.67
C ASN A 6 -1.47 -17.16 8.63
N TYR A 7 -0.87 -16.27 9.43
CA TYR A 7 -1.26 -14.88 9.45
C TYR A 7 -1.02 -14.23 8.09
N ARG A 8 0.15 -14.49 7.50
CA ARG A 8 0.47 -13.91 6.20
C ARG A 8 -0.47 -14.42 5.10
N GLU A 9 -0.77 -15.71 5.10
CA GLU A 9 -1.71 -16.26 4.13
C GLU A 9 -3.08 -15.63 4.26
N HIS A 10 -3.55 -15.45 5.48
CA HIS A 10 -4.82 -14.78 5.76
C HIS A 10 -4.80 -13.34 5.29
N LEU A 11 -3.72 -12.64 5.59
CA LEU A 11 -3.56 -11.24 5.21
C LEU A 11 -3.61 -11.07 3.69
N LEU A 12 -2.83 -11.88 2.97
CA LEU A 12 -2.78 -11.77 1.50
C LEU A 12 -4.13 -12.11 0.89
N LYS A 13 -4.82 -13.08 1.44
CA LYS A 13 -6.16 -13.44 0.93
C LYS A 13 -7.13 -12.29 1.14
N SER A 14 -7.08 -11.66 2.31
CA SER A 14 -7.93 -10.52 2.62
C SER A 14 -7.63 -9.34 1.69
N LEU A 15 -6.35 -9.10 1.41
CA LEU A 15 -5.92 -7.98 0.58
C LEU A 15 -6.21 -8.17 -0.90
N GLN A 16 -6.74 -9.31 -1.31
CA GLN A 16 -7.21 -9.48 -2.67
C GLN A 16 -8.45 -8.62 -2.94
N ASP A 17 -9.17 -8.25 -1.91
CA ASP A 17 -10.30 -7.35 -2.00
C ASP A 17 -9.78 -5.90 -2.00
N PRO A 18 -10.08 -5.10 -3.04
CA PRO A 18 -9.61 -3.71 -3.09
C PRO A 18 -10.04 -2.87 -1.88
N GLN A 19 -11.24 -3.11 -1.35
CA GLN A 19 -11.71 -2.36 -0.18
C GLN A 19 -10.91 -2.70 1.06
N GLU A 20 -10.57 -3.97 1.24
CA GLU A 20 -9.73 -4.39 2.35
C GLU A 20 -8.33 -3.82 2.22
N SER A 21 -7.77 -3.79 1.01
CA SER A 21 -6.48 -3.19 0.75
C SER A 21 -6.48 -1.71 1.06
N ALA A 22 -7.53 -1.01 0.66
CA ALA A 22 -7.65 0.43 0.94
C ALA A 22 -7.68 0.69 2.44
N ALA A 23 -8.46 -0.08 3.18
CA ALA A 23 -8.53 0.07 4.64
C ALA A 23 -7.19 -0.24 5.30
N PHE A 24 -6.50 -1.26 4.81
CA PHE A 24 -5.20 -1.67 5.32
C PHE A 24 -4.18 -0.54 5.16
N LEU A 25 -4.09 0.03 3.96
CA LEU A 25 -3.15 1.11 3.69
C LEU A 25 -3.52 2.38 4.45
N GLU A 26 -4.80 2.67 4.57
CA GLU A 26 -5.25 3.85 5.31
C GLU A 26 -4.82 3.78 6.77
N ALA A 27 -4.88 2.60 7.37
CA ALA A 27 -4.44 2.43 8.75
C ALA A 27 -2.96 2.77 8.92
N PHE A 28 -2.14 2.46 7.92
CA PHE A 28 -0.71 2.76 7.98
C PHE A 28 -0.41 4.24 7.78
N LEU A 29 -1.30 4.98 7.15
CA LEU A 29 -1.10 6.42 6.98
C LEU A 29 -1.11 7.18 8.30
N ASP A 30 -1.89 6.71 9.26
CA ASP A 30 -2.05 7.42 10.52
C ASP A 30 -0.93 7.15 11.51
N ASP A 31 -0.41 5.93 11.54
CA ASP A 31 0.46 5.49 12.63
C ASP A 31 1.85 5.04 12.21
N SER A 32 2.16 5.04 10.92
CA SER A 32 3.39 4.43 10.44
C SER A 32 4.26 5.42 9.66
N ASP A 33 5.55 5.10 9.56
CA ASP A 33 6.46 5.87 8.73
C ASP A 33 6.42 5.36 7.28
N GLU A 34 7.17 6.02 6.41
CA GLU A 34 7.19 5.69 4.98
C GLU A 34 7.68 4.26 4.71
N VAL A 35 8.61 3.77 5.54
CA VAL A 35 9.15 2.43 5.36
C VAL A 35 8.09 1.38 5.66
N GLU A 36 7.37 1.55 6.77
CA GLU A 36 6.30 0.63 7.13
C GLU A 36 5.16 0.68 6.11
N PHE A 37 4.83 1.90 5.65
CA PHE A 37 3.81 2.04 4.63
C PHE A 37 4.22 1.35 3.34
N PHE A 38 5.48 1.52 2.92
CA PHE A 38 5.97 0.87 1.71
C PHE A 38 5.90 -0.65 1.83
N SER A 39 6.24 -1.17 3.01
CA SER A 39 6.12 -2.61 3.26
C SER A 39 4.69 -3.09 3.13
N ALA A 40 3.73 -2.33 3.70
CA ALA A 40 2.32 -2.65 3.58
C ALA A 40 1.86 -2.62 2.12
N LEU A 41 2.36 -1.63 1.37
CA LEU A 41 2.03 -1.51 -0.05
C LEU A 41 2.55 -2.70 -0.85
N MET A 42 3.74 -3.19 -0.53
CA MET A 42 4.27 -4.37 -1.20
C MET A 42 3.42 -5.60 -0.92
N ASP A 43 2.87 -5.72 0.30
CA ASP A 43 1.95 -6.80 0.60
C ASP A 43 0.68 -6.71 -0.26
N VAL A 44 0.17 -5.50 -0.46
CA VAL A 44 -1.00 -5.29 -1.30
C VAL A 44 -0.71 -5.65 -2.75
N THR A 45 0.44 -5.24 -3.28
CA THR A 45 0.79 -5.57 -4.67
C THR A 45 0.93 -7.08 -4.84
N GLU A 46 1.51 -7.76 -3.86
CA GLU A 46 1.64 -9.21 -3.93
C GLU A 46 0.26 -9.88 -3.91
N ALA A 47 -0.62 -9.42 -3.04
CA ALA A 47 -1.96 -10.00 -2.91
C ALA A 47 -2.77 -9.83 -4.19
N GLN A 48 -2.60 -8.71 -4.87
CA GLN A 48 -3.33 -8.41 -6.10
C GLN A 48 -2.57 -8.84 -7.36
N ALA A 49 -1.49 -9.57 -7.18
CA ALA A 49 -0.69 -10.13 -8.27
C ALA A 49 -0.13 -9.04 -9.21
N ILE A 50 0.19 -7.89 -8.67
CA ILE A 50 0.79 -6.81 -9.41
C ILE A 50 2.31 -6.93 -9.29
N VAL A 51 2.99 -7.03 -10.44
CA VAL A 51 4.45 -7.12 -10.47
C VAL A 51 5.00 -5.75 -10.83
N LEU A 52 5.78 -5.18 -9.92
CA LEU A 52 6.42 -3.91 -10.16
C LEU A 52 7.80 -4.13 -10.76
N THR A 53 8.11 -3.39 -11.82
CA THR A 53 9.48 -3.38 -12.34
C THR A 53 10.37 -2.61 -11.37
N MET A 54 11.68 -2.84 -11.46
CA MET A 54 12.62 -2.13 -10.60
C MET A 54 12.48 -0.61 -10.76
N GLN A 55 12.26 -0.15 -11.98
CA GLN A 55 12.10 1.27 -12.25
C GLN A 55 10.83 1.81 -11.60
N GLN A 56 9.74 1.06 -11.67
CA GLN A 56 8.48 1.45 -11.03
C GLN A 56 8.63 1.52 -9.52
N GLU A 57 9.35 0.58 -8.93
CA GLU A 57 9.59 0.60 -7.49
C GLU A 57 10.38 1.85 -7.08
N LEU A 58 11.39 2.23 -7.84
CA LEU A 58 12.20 3.41 -7.54
C LEU A 58 11.36 4.69 -7.63
N VAL A 59 10.56 4.81 -8.67
CA VAL A 59 9.69 5.98 -8.84
C VAL A 59 8.66 6.05 -7.72
N LEU A 60 8.05 4.93 -7.41
CA LEU A 60 7.06 4.85 -6.34
C LEU A 60 7.66 5.23 -5.00
N HIS A 61 8.83 4.69 -4.70
CA HIS A 61 9.51 4.98 -3.45
C HIS A 61 9.82 6.47 -3.32
N SER A 62 10.29 7.08 -4.41
CA SER A 62 10.57 8.51 -4.42
C SER A 62 9.30 9.34 -4.20
N GLN A 63 8.21 8.98 -4.86
CA GLN A 63 6.95 9.70 -4.72
C GLN A 63 6.39 9.57 -3.31
N LEU A 64 6.47 8.39 -2.72
CA LEU A 64 6.02 8.17 -1.35
C LEU A 64 6.86 8.96 -0.37
N LYS A 65 8.16 9.04 -0.60
CA LYS A 65 9.04 9.80 0.27
C LYS A 65 8.66 11.28 0.25
N ILE A 66 8.39 11.81 -0.93
CA ILE A 66 7.95 13.21 -1.07
C ILE A 66 6.60 13.40 -0.37
N PHE A 67 5.68 12.47 -0.57
CA PHE A 67 4.36 12.52 0.05
C PHE A 67 4.47 12.60 1.57
N PHE A 68 5.28 11.73 2.18
CA PHE A 68 5.44 11.70 3.63
C PHE A 68 6.22 12.90 4.17
N THR A 69 7.08 13.48 3.35
CA THR A 69 7.90 14.62 3.78
C THR A 69 7.15 15.94 3.70
N GLN A 70 6.35 16.13 2.67
CA GLN A 70 5.73 17.42 2.39
C GLN A 70 4.32 17.58 2.93
N SER A 71 3.62 16.46 3.17
CA SER A 71 2.24 16.54 3.66
C SER A 71 2.22 16.69 5.18
N SER A 72 1.55 17.72 5.65
CA SER A 72 1.31 17.88 7.09
C SER A 72 0.16 16.99 7.55
N THR A 73 -0.76 16.67 6.64
CA THR A 73 -1.83 15.71 6.87
C THR A 73 -1.84 14.75 5.69
N TYR A 74 -1.79 13.45 5.99
CA TYR A 74 -1.78 12.45 4.94
C TYR A 74 -3.18 12.21 4.43
N ASP A 75 -3.36 12.37 3.12
CA ASP A 75 -4.65 12.23 2.46
C ASP A 75 -4.63 10.97 1.59
N PHE A 76 -5.54 10.05 1.87
CA PHE A 76 -5.61 8.81 1.11
C PHE A 76 -5.93 9.07 -0.36
N THR A 77 -6.71 10.10 -0.66
CA THR A 77 -7.02 10.48 -2.03
C THR A 77 -5.75 10.85 -2.81
N GLU A 78 -4.86 11.60 -2.18
CA GLU A 78 -3.57 11.94 -2.79
C GLU A 78 -2.74 10.69 -3.02
N LEU A 79 -2.75 9.78 -2.06
CA LEU A 79 -2.03 8.53 -2.18
C LEU A 79 -2.53 7.71 -3.36
N LEU A 80 -3.83 7.66 -3.57
CA LEU A 80 -4.40 6.92 -4.70
C LEU A 80 -3.91 7.45 -6.04
N LYS A 81 -3.66 8.75 -6.14
CA LYS A 81 -3.11 9.33 -7.36
C LYS A 81 -1.69 8.84 -7.62
N ILE A 82 -0.94 8.59 -6.56
CA ILE A 82 0.41 8.04 -6.67
C ILE A 82 0.35 6.57 -7.09
N LEU A 83 -0.63 5.84 -6.57
CA LEU A 83 -0.73 4.40 -6.80
C LEU A 83 -1.37 4.04 -8.14
N ALA A 84 -2.20 4.92 -8.70
CA ALA A 84 -2.92 4.64 -9.94
C ALA A 84 -2.00 4.24 -11.10
N PRO A 85 -0.87 4.92 -11.33
CA PRO A 85 0.01 4.57 -12.46
C PRO A 85 0.60 3.17 -12.39
N ILE A 86 0.66 2.56 -11.22
CA ILE A 86 1.21 1.21 -11.09
C ILE A 86 0.14 0.14 -11.12
N GLY A 87 -1.11 0.54 -11.38
CA GLY A 87 -2.20 -0.41 -11.55
C GLY A 87 -3.00 -0.71 -10.30
N LEU A 88 -2.76 0.01 -9.21
CA LEU A 88 -3.53 -0.18 -7.98
C LEU A 88 -4.75 0.74 -8.00
N ASN A 89 -5.90 0.16 -8.27
CA ASN A 89 -7.18 0.88 -8.27
C ASN A 89 -7.95 0.47 -7.04
N LEU A 90 -7.58 1.05 -5.91
CA LEU A 90 -8.23 0.75 -4.65
C LEU A 90 -9.54 1.51 -4.53
N SER A 91 -10.59 0.83 -4.07
CA SER A 91 -11.87 1.46 -3.82
C SER A 91 -11.80 2.29 -2.56
N VAL A 92 -12.20 3.56 -2.68
CA VAL A 92 -12.26 4.43 -1.51
C VAL A 92 -13.68 4.35 -0.95
N PRO A 93 -13.85 3.98 0.33
CA PRO A 93 -15.17 4.00 0.95
C PRO A 93 -15.69 5.44 0.98
N VAL A 94 -16.88 5.62 0.53
CA VAL A 94 -17.48 6.95 0.50
C VAL A 94 -18.43 7.11 1.67
#